data_d273bd8d0969c4227fd45f8742f9fa02
#
_entry.id   d273bd8d0969c4227fd45f8742f9fa02
#
_cell.length_a   1.000
_cell.length_b   1.000
_cell.length_c   1.000
_cell.angle_alpha   90.00
_cell.angle_beta   90.00
_cell.angle_gamma   90.00
#
_symmetry.space_group_name_H-M   'P 1'
#
loop_
_entity.id
_entity.type
_entity.pdbx_description
1 polymer ?
#
loop_
_entity_poly.entity_id
_entity_poly.type
_entity_poly.pdbx_seq_one_letter_code
_entity_poly.pdbx_strand_id
1 'polypeptide(L)'
;FRFVCIELLEEEGMVQFKAVQGVFHYLDLDYVGSFSCSDEKLNRIWDTAAYTAHLNMQEFLWDGIKRDRWIWGGDAYQSFFVNYYLMNDNDIVRRTTRMLRGAEPMTMHVNTIPDYTFYWIAGIWEYYFHTGDLDFVRAVYPQMLSTMTFVESRLDEDDLYTKRRGDWVFVDWSQFDKDSGPICAEQMLLIRAYDCMAKCAALLHDDKNEEKFGAAAKALCEKVNSRYWDEEKGGFVDDYTTGNRSITRHANIFALLYDLTSEDRKAKIITHVIKNKEILPITTPYFEFFELDAMCQIGEFDYMTDMLHSYWGGMIKLGATT
;
A
#
# COMPACT_ATOMS: atom_id res chain seq x y z
N PHE A 1 12.76 10.65 19.20
CA PHE A 1 12.38 10.62 20.62
C PHE A 1 11.89 11.99 21.09
N ARG A 2 10.96 12.01 22.05
CA ARG A 2 10.43 13.26 22.64
C ARG A 2 11.14 13.66 23.94
N PHE A 3 11.57 12.67 24.70
CA PHE A 3 12.17 12.85 26.01
C PHE A 3 13.39 11.96 26.16
N VAL A 4 14.38 12.45 26.87
CA VAL A 4 15.56 11.70 27.30
C VAL A 4 15.61 11.82 28.83
N CYS A 5 15.71 10.69 29.50
CA CYS A 5 15.98 10.63 30.94
C CYS A 5 17.40 10.14 31.13
N ILE A 6 18.13 10.83 31.98
CA ILE A 6 19.47 10.43 32.43
C ILE A 6 19.37 10.14 33.93
N GLU A 7 19.65 8.91 34.32
CA GLU A 7 19.54 8.44 35.69
C GLU A 7 20.91 7.97 36.17
N LEU A 8 21.30 8.42 37.36
CA LEU A 8 22.47 7.90 38.09
C LEU A 8 22.00 6.70 38.91
N LEU A 9 22.58 5.54 38.67
CA LEU A 9 22.23 4.30 39.39
C LEU A 9 23.01 4.08 40.67
N GLU A 10 24.05 4.88 40.92
CA GLU A 10 24.89 4.80 42.12
C GLU A 10 24.53 5.92 43.08
N GLU A 11 24.45 5.57 44.39
CA GLU A 11 24.09 6.51 45.45
C GLU A 11 25.19 7.53 45.78
N GLU A 12 26.44 7.21 45.45
CA GLU A 12 27.60 8.09 45.70
C GLU A 12 28.35 8.35 44.39
N GLY A 13 28.45 9.59 44.01
CA GLY A 13 29.20 10.01 42.84
C GLY A 13 28.72 11.34 42.26
N MET A 14 29.60 11.98 41.51
CA MET A 14 29.28 13.22 40.79
C MET A 14 29.58 13.00 39.30
N VAL A 15 28.55 13.21 38.46
CA VAL A 15 28.71 13.18 36.98
C VAL A 15 28.58 14.60 36.45
N GLN A 16 29.57 15.02 35.70
CA GLN A 16 29.55 16.31 35.04
C GLN A 16 29.35 16.14 33.56
N PHE A 17 28.25 16.65 33.02
CA PHE A 17 27.99 16.69 31.58
C PHE A 17 28.71 17.88 30.94
N LYS A 18 29.50 17.66 29.92
CA LYS A 18 30.07 18.73 29.10
C LYS A 18 29.07 19.26 28.10
N ALA A 19 28.25 18.39 27.54
CA ALA A 19 27.17 18.73 26.62
C ALA A 19 26.15 17.60 26.54
N VAL A 20 24.90 17.93 26.26
CA VAL A 20 23.86 16.99 25.79
C VAL A 20 23.40 17.54 24.43
N GLN A 21 23.54 16.72 23.40
CA GLN A 21 23.24 17.13 22.01
C GLN A 21 22.27 16.13 21.38
N GLY A 22 21.27 16.65 20.67
CA GLY A 22 20.47 15.88 19.73
C GLY A 22 21.10 15.93 18.35
N VAL A 23 21.24 14.78 17.69
CA VAL A 23 21.65 14.72 16.30
C VAL A 23 20.39 14.45 15.46
N PHE A 24 20.08 15.40 14.56
CA PHE A 24 19.04 15.25 13.58
C PHE A 24 19.65 14.64 12.31
N HIS A 25 19.17 13.45 11.94
CA HIS A 25 19.63 12.71 10.77
C HIS A 25 18.50 12.63 9.75
N TYR A 26 18.72 13.09 8.53
CA TYR A 26 17.77 13.10 7.43
C TYR A 26 18.50 13.12 6.08
N LEU A 27 17.82 12.74 5.03
CA LEU A 27 18.30 12.90 3.67
C LEU A 27 18.08 14.35 3.24
N ASP A 28 19.14 15.02 2.77
CA ASP A 28 19.09 16.42 2.36
C ASP A 28 18.44 16.53 0.96
N LEU A 29 17.13 16.75 0.95
CA LEU A 29 16.29 16.83 -0.24
C LEU A 29 15.45 18.11 -0.22
N ASP A 30 15.34 18.74 -1.37
CA ASP A 30 14.41 19.85 -1.58
C ASP A 30 12.98 19.34 -1.80
N TYR A 31 12.00 20.11 -1.31
CA TYR A 31 10.60 19.90 -1.67
C TYR A 31 10.31 20.57 -3.00
N VAL A 32 10.01 19.75 -4.01
CA VAL A 32 9.62 20.24 -5.35
C VAL A 32 8.11 20.42 -5.48
N GLY A 33 7.33 19.76 -4.63
CA GLY A 33 5.89 19.89 -4.54
C GLY A 33 5.45 20.75 -3.35
N SER A 34 4.31 21.39 -3.49
CA SER A 34 3.68 22.17 -2.43
C SER A 34 2.16 22.10 -2.53
N PHE A 35 1.49 22.32 -1.40
CA PHE A 35 0.03 22.39 -1.34
C PHE A 35 -0.40 23.58 -0.50
N SER A 36 -1.41 24.30 -0.97
CA SER A 36 -2.04 25.39 -0.22
C SER A 36 -3.48 25.55 -0.68
N CYS A 37 -4.41 25.68 0.26
CA CYS A 37 -5.82 25.94 0.00
C CYS A 37 -6.40 26.88 1.06
N SER A 38 -7.68 27.24 0.91
CA SER A 38 -8.39 28.11 1.87
C SER A 38 -8.68 27.43 3.22
N ASP A 39 -8.51 26.11 3.32
CA ASP A 39 -8.70 25.36 4.56
C ASP A 39 -7.37 25.15 5.29
N GLU A 40 -7.16 25.93 6.35
CA GLU A 40 -5.94 25.89 7.17
C GLU A 40 -5.70 24.54 7.86
N LYS A 41 -6.73 23.71 8.07
CA LYS A 41 -6.55 22.36 8.63
C LYS A 41 -5.90 21.44 7.61
N LEU A 42 -6.34 21.50 6.36
CA LEU A 42 -5.75 20.72 5.27
C LEU A 42 -4.29 21.15 5.03
N ASN A 43 -4.01 22.45 5.03
CA ASN A 43 -2.64 22.96 4.92
C ASN A 43 -1.75 22.38 6.03
N ARG A 44 -2.22 22.39 7.28
CA ARG A 44 -1.47 21.85 8.42
C ARG A 44 -1.31 20.33 8.37
N ILE A 45 -2.32 19.59 7.87
CA ILE A 45 -2.21 18.14 7.65
C ILE A 45 -1.10 17.87 6.62
N TRP A 46 -1.11 18.61 5.50
CA TRP A 46 -0.08 18.50 4.47
C TRP A 46 1.32 18.74 5.03
N ASP A 47 1.55 19.84 5.73
CA ASP A 47 2.86 20.19 6.28
C ASP A 47 3.38 19.11 7.23
N THR A 48 2.49 18.58 8.10
CA THR A 48 2.84 17.52 9.04
C THR A 48 3.15 16.22 8.31
N ALA A 49 2.37 15.86 7.30
CA ALA A 49 2.59 14.66 6.50
C ALA A 49 3.89 14.76 5.68
N ALA A 50 4.16 15.92 5.07
CA ALA A 50 5.40 16.18 4.35
C ALA A 50 6.63 16.02 5.24
N TYR A 51 6.60 16.59 6.43
CA TYR A 51 7.66 16.44 7.41
C TYR A 51 7.83 14.99 7.86
N THR A 52 6.72 14.27 8.10
CA THR A 52 6.74 12.85 8.46
C THR A 52 7.38 12.01 7.36
N ALA A 53 7.00 12.23 6.11
CA ALA A 53 7.59 11.53 4.97
C ALA A 53 9.10 11.76 4.88
N HIS A 54 9.54 13.02 5.04
CA HIS A 54 10.96 13.37 4.98
C HIS A 54 11.78 12.68 6.08
N LEU A 55 11.25 12.56 7.29
CA LEU A 55 11.92 11.84 8.39
C LEU A 55 12.13 10.36 8.07
N ASN A 56 11.25 9.74 7.27
CA ASN A 56 11.32 8.34 6.90
C ASN A 56 12.17 8.10 5.64
N MET A 57 12.59 9.16 4.94
CA MET A 57 13.50 9.08 3.80
C MET A 57 14.94 9.10 4.31
N GLN A 58 15.60 7.95 4.22
CA GLN A 58 16.99 7.75 4.63
C GLN A 58 17.76 7.10 3.47
N GLU A 59 18.53 6.04 3.71
CA GLU A 59 19.10 5.21 2.64
C GLU A 59 18.02 4.57 1.78
N PHE A 60 16.88 4.28 2.39
CA PHE A 60 15.68 3.71 1.79
C PHE A 60 14.45 4.43 2.33
N LEU A 61 13.28 4.16 1.77
CA LEU A 61 12.01 4.54 2.38
C LEU A 61 11.68 3.56 3.49
N TRP A 62 11.69 4.04 4.73
CA TRP A 62 11.38 3.26 5.92
C TRP A 62 9.91 3.37 6.30
N ASP A 63 9.39 2.32 6.91
CA ASP A 63 8.04 2.30 7.48
C ASP A 63 7.85 3.32 8.61
N GLY A 64 8.90 3.57 9.35
CA GLY A 64 8.94 4.51 10.47
C GLY A 64 10.30 4.59 11.12
N ILE A 65 10.64 5.78 11.62
CA ILE A 65 11.96 6.03 12.24
C ILE A 65 12.07 5.55 13.69
N LYS A 66 10.97 5.09 14.28
CA LYS A 66 10.92 4.85 15.74
C LYS A 66 10.89 3.37 16.10
N ARG A 67 10.02 2.55 15.52
CA ARG A 67 9.80 1.16 15.94
C ARG A 67 10.62 0.19 15.12
N ASP A 68 10.18 -0.12 13.89
CA ASP A 68 10.81 -1.15 13.07
C ASP A 68 12.06 -0.63 12.36
N ARG A 69 11.98 0.58 11.83
CA ARG A 69 13.08 1.19 11.04
C ARG A 69 13.53 0.24 9.94
N TRP A 70 12.56 -0.29 9.22
CA TRP A 70 12.73 -1.32 8.22
C TRP A 70 12.08 -0.96 6.90
N ILE A 71 12.37 -1.74 5.88
CA ILE A 71 11.77 -1.57 4.55
C ILE A 71 10.63 -2.56 4.40
N TRP A 72 9.39 -2.09 4.40
CA TRP A 72 8.20 -2.88 4.20
C TRP A 72 7.56 -2.56 2.86
N GLY A 73 7.19 -3.61 2.06
CA GLY A 73 6.76 -3.44 0.67
C GLY A 73 5.50 -2.59 0.50
N GLY A 74 4.50 -2.78 1.35
CA GLY A 74 3.26 -2.00 1.31
C GLY A 74 3.47 -0.55 1.74
N ASP A 75 4.25 -0.33 2.80
CA ASP A 75 4.60 1.01 3.29
C ASP A 75 5.41 1.79 2.23
N ALA A 76 6.37 1.11 1.60
CA ALA A 76 7.17 1.70 0.53
C ALA A 76 6.31 2.07 -0.68
N TYR A 77 5.36 1.19 -1.06
CA TYR A 77 4.44 1.44 -2.18
C TYR A 77 3.69 2.77 -1.99
N GLN A 78 3.09 3.00 -0.83
CA GLN A 78 2.38 4.23 -0.51
C GLN A 78 3.32 5.44 -0.44
N SER A 79 4.49 5.26 0.18
CA SER A 79 5.49 6.32 0.30
C SER A 79 6.09 6.76 -1.04
N PHE A 80 6.08 5.88 -2.05
CA PHE A 80 6.49 6.24 -3.42
C PHE A 80 5.56 7.33 -4.00
N PHE A 81 4.25 7.25 -3.79
CA PHE A 81 3.33 8.30 -4.23
C PHE A 81 3.62 9.62 -3.52
N VAL A 82 3.84 9.61 -2.22
CA VAL A 82 4.23 10.82 -1.49
C VAL A 82 5.51 11.43 -2.08
N ASN A 83 6.51 10.60 -2.36
CA ASN A 83 7.76 11.06 -2.95
C ASN A 83 7.57 11.68 -4.34
N TYR A 84 6.73 11.10 -5.21
CA TYR A 84 6.50 11.65 -6.56
C TYR A 84 5.93 13.08 -6.54
N TYR A 85 5.11 13.40 -5.55
CA TYR A 85 4.47 14.71 -5.42
C TYR A 85 5.20 15.69 -4.50
N LEU A 86 6.15 15.22 -3.68
CA LEU A 86 6.81 16.07 -2.68
C LEU A 86 8.29 16.33 -2.98
N MET A 87 9.12 15.29 -3.10
CA MET A 87 10.57 15.41 -3.31
C MET A 87 11.01 15.02 -4.73
N ASN A 88 10.30 14.06 -5.33
CA ASN A 88 10.62 13.50 -6.65
C ASN A 88 12.02 12.89 -6.74
N ASP A 89 12.51 12.30 -5.65
CA ASP A 89 13.78 11.56 -5.65
C ASP A 89 13.58 10.15 -6.22
N ASN A 90 14.01 9.97 -7.47
CA ASN A 90 13.91 8.69 -8.16
C ASN A 90 14.92 7.67 -7.64
N ASP A 91 16.02 8.09 -7.06
CA ASP A 91 17.07 7.19 -6.58
C ASP A 91 16.62 6.41 -5.35
N ILE A 92 15.92 7.04 -4.42
CA ILE A 92 15.41 6.36 -3.24
C ILE A 92 14.37 5.29 -3.61
N VAL A 93 13.50 5.58 -4.60
CA VAL A 93 12.51 4.61 -5.09
C VAL A 93 13.20 3.40 -5.73
N ARG A 94 14.18 3.65 -6.61
CA ARG A 94 14.94 2.58 -7.28
C ARG A 94 15.72 1.70 -6.29
N ARG A 95 16.37 2.31 -5.29
CA ARG A 95 17.12 1.58 -4.25
C ARG A 95 16.17 0.73 -3.39
N THR A 96 15.07 1.33 -2.93
CA THR A 96 14.08 0.65 -2.11
C THR A 96 13.44 -0.52 -2.86
N THR A 97 13.04 -0.34 -4.11
CA THR A 97 12.46 -1.38 -4.96
C THR A 97 13.41 -2.56 -5.13
N ARG A 98 14.69 -2.31 -5.42
CA ARG A 98 15.68 -3.39 -5.56
C ARG A 98 15.95 -4.12 -4.25
N MET A 99 16.01 -3.40 -3.14
CA MET A 99 16.28 -3.98 -1.82
C MET A 99 15.14 -4.89 -1.36
N LEU A 100 13.89 -4.46 -1.58
CA LEU A 100 12.69 -5.23 -1.23
C LEU A 100 12.63 -6.60 -1.89
N ARG A 101 13.04 -6.69 -3.17
CA ARG A 101 12.98 -7.94 -3.94
C ARG A 101 14.05 -8.95 -3.50
N GLY A 102 15.23 -8.47 -3.14
CA GLY A 102 16.37 -9.31 -2.80
C GLY A 102 16.95 -10.09 -4.00
N ALA A 103 17.67 -11.17 -3.67
CA ALA A 103 18.41 -11.98 -4.64
C ALA A 103 17.54 -13.08 -5.30
N GLU A 104 18.04 -13.62 -6.42
CA GLU A 104 17.50 -14.82 -7.05
C GLU A 104 18.09 -16.10 -6.41
N PRO A 105 17.35 -17.23 -6.41
CA PRO A 105 15.94 -17.36 -6.79
C PRO A 105 14.99 -16.83 -5.73
N MET A 106 13.78 -16.40 -6.11
CA MET A 106 12.75 -16.04 -5.14
C MET A 106 12.23 -17.28 -4.43
N THR A 107 12.31 -17.29 -3.11
CA THR A 107 11.92 -18.43 -2.26
C THR A 107 10.79 -18.09 -1.27
N MET A 108 10.50 -16.81 -1.10
CA MET A 108 9.44 -16.30 -0.24
C MET A 108 8.88 -14.99 -0.83
N HIS A 109 7.70 -14.60 -0.42
CA HIS A 109 7.13 -13.30 -0.74
C HIS A 109 7.97 -12.15 -0.18
N VAL A 110 7.86 -10.97 -0.76
CA VAL A 110 8.45 -9.74 -0.22
C VAL A 110 8.02 -9.58 1.24
N ASN A 111 8.97 -9.49 2.15
CA ASN A 111 8.73 -9.48 3.60
C ASN A 111 7.89 -10.67 4.13
N THR A 112 7.80 -11.80 3.42
CA THR A 112 6.91 -12.94 3.65
C THR A 112 5.41 -12.65 3.45
N ILE A 113 5.07 -11.51 2.87
CA ILE A 113 3.71 -10.98 2.72
C ILE A 113 3.31 -11.00 1.24
N PRO A 114 2.26 -11.74 0.85
CA PRO A 114 1.83 -11.86 -0.54
C PRO A 114 1.42 -10.52 -1.16
N ASP A 115 0.55 -9.77 -0.48
CA ASP A 115 0.12 -8.44 -0.89
C ASP A 115 1.31 -7.49 -1.13
N TYR A 116 2.38 -7.57 -0.35
CA TYR A 116 3.60 -6.77 -0.56
C TYR A 116 4.36 -7.17 -1.83
N THR A 117 4.26 -8.44 -2.22
CA THR A 117 4.78 -8.88 -3.52
C THR A 117 3.98 -8.28 -4.68
N PHE A 118 2.66 -8.20 -4.54
CA PHE A 118 1.78 -7.60 -5.56
C PHE A 118 2.00 -6.09 -5.64
N TYR A 119 2.15 -5.40 -4.50
CA TYR A 119 2.54 -3.99 -4.46
C TYR A 119 3.93 -3.73 -5.06
N TRP A 120 4.88 -4.66 -4.89
CA TRP A 120 6.20 -4.52 -5.50
C TRP A 120 6.10 -4.49 -7.03
N ILE A 121 5.30 -5.38 -7.62
CA ILE A 121 5.02 -5.39 -9.07
C ILE A 121 4.31 -4.10 -9.50
N ALA A 122 3.23 -3.74 -8.82
CA ALA A 122 2.46 -2.54 -9.15
C ALA A 122 3.32 -1.27 -9.00
N GLY A 123 4.16 -1.20 -7.99
CA GLY A 123 5.05 -0.06 -7.72
C GLY A 123 6.05 0.22 -8.84
N ILE A 124 6.47 -0.79 -9.60
CA ILE A 124 7.37 -0.62 -10.76
C ILE A 124 6.61 0.04 -11.92
N TRP A 125 5.35 -0.36 -12.17
CA TRP A 125 4.50 0.32 -13.13
C TRP A 125 4.24 1.78 -12.71
N GLU A 126 3.88 2.03 -11.45
CA GLU A 126 3.64 3.37 -10.92
C GLU A 126 4.90 4.25 -11.01
N TYR A 127 6.07 3.68 -10.75
CA TYR A 127 7.32 4.38 -10.93
C TYR A 127 7.50 4.85 -12.38
N TYR A 128 7.29 3.94 -13.36
CA TYR A 128 7.36 4.32 -14.76
C TYR A 128 6.32 5.38 -15.13
N PHE A 129 5.10 5.22 -14.66
CA PHE A 129 4.00 6.14 -14.94
C PHE A 129 4.32 7.58 -14.50
N HIS A 130 4.98 7.73 -13.36
CA HIS A 130 5.35 9.04 -12.80
C HIS A 130 6.67 9.61 -13.33
N THR A 131 7.59 8.77 -13.81
CA THR A 131 8.95 9.21 -14.13
C THR A 131 9.33 9.05 -15.60
N GLY A 132 8.68 8.13 -16.33
CA GLY A 132 9.05 7.75 -17.68
C GLY A 132 10.37 6.94 -17.78
N ASP A 133 10.94 6.49 -16.65
CA ASP A 133 12.21 5.76 -16.60
C ASP A 133 12.07 4.31 -17.11
N LEU A 134 12.06 4.16 -18.43
CA LEU A 134 11.98 2.86 -19.08
C LEU A 134 13.22 2.00 -18.85
N ASP A 135 14.37 2.61 -18.64
CA ASP A 135 15.62 1.88 -18.41
C ASP A 135 15.60 1.14 -17.07
N PHE A 136 15.01 1.74 -16.04
CA PHE A 136 14.80 1.04 -14.78
C PHE A 136 13.83 -0.13 -14.93
N VAL A 137 12.70 0.06 -15.62
CA VAL A 137 11.75 -1.05 -15.89
C VAL A 137 12.46 -2.19 -16.60
N ARG A 138 13.23 -1.90 -17.66
CA ARG A 138 14.00 -2.90 -18.41
C ARG A 138 14.99 -3.65 -17.52
N ALA A 139 15.65 -2.93 -16.61
CA ALA A 139 16.65 -3.52 -15.71
C ALA A 139 16.04 -4.47 -14.68
N VAL A 140 14.81 -4.23 -14.21
CA VAL A 140 14.14 -5.06 -13.19
C VAL A 140 13.15 -6.08 -13.79
N TYR A 141 12.83 -5.98 -15.06
CA TYR A 141 11.86 -6.85 -15.72
C TYR A 141 12.14 -8.36 -15.61
N PRO A 142 13.39 -8.86 -15.72
CA PRO A 142 13.68 -10.26 -15.45
C PRO A 142 13.28 -10.70 -14.04
N GLN A 143 13.47 -9.84 -13.05
CA GLN A 143 13.05 -10.08 -11.67
C GLN A 143 11.52 -10.05 -11.51
N MET A 144 10.83 -9.20 -12.26
CA MET A 144 9.36 -9.18 -12.30
C MET A 144 8.81 -10.51 -12.84
N LEU A 145 9.38 -11.03 -13.94
CA LEU A 145 9.00 -12.33 -14.51
C LEU A 145 9.25 -13.49 -13.54
N SER A 146 10.42 -13.50 -12.89
CA SER A 146 10.77 -14.49 -11.88
C SER A 146 9.82 -14.42 -10.67
N THR A 147 9.45 -13.21 -10.24
CA THR A 147 8.48 -12.99 -9.16
C THR A 147 7.10 -13.54 -9.53
N MET A 148 6.62 -13.26 -10.74
CA MET A 148 5.32 -13.80 -11.17
C MET A 148 5.36 -15.33 -11.35
N THR A 149 6.46 -15.91 -11.80
CA THR A 149 6.64 -17.36 -11.83
C THR A 149 6.53 -17.97 -10.42
N PHE A 150 7.13 -17.33 -9.42
CA PHE A 150 7.00 -17.74 -8.03
C PHE A 150 5.54 -17.63 -7.55
N VAL A 151 4.85 -16.51 -7.80
CA VAL A 151 3.46 -16.29 -7.43
C VAL A 151 2.55 -17.35 -8.07
N GLU A 152 2.67 -17.54 -9.40
CA GLU A 152 1.88 -18.53 -10.16
C GLU A 152 2.08 -19.95 -9.64
N SER A 153 3.28 -20.31 -9.17
CA SER A 153 3.55 -21.63 -8.58
C SER A 153 2.83 -21.88 -7.25
N ARG A 154 2.25 -20.85 -6.66
CA ARG A 154 1.58 -20.88 -5.35
C ARG A 154 0.05 -20.76 -5.46
N LEU A 155 -0.49 -20.62 -6.65
CA LEU A 155 -1.92 -20.65 -6.87
C LEU A 155 -2.49 -22.05 -6.59
N ASP A 156 -3.76 -22.11 -6.24
CA ASP A 156 -4.48 -23.36 -6.10
C ASP A 156 -4.99 -23.90 -7.46
N GLU A 157 -5.74 -24.97 -7.43
CA GLU A 157 -6.32 -25.61 -8.63
C GLU A 157 -7.40 -24.74 -9.33
N ASP A 158 -7.87 -23.73 -8.66
CA ASP A 158 -8.80 -22.72 -9.16
C ASP A 158 -8.08 -21.43 -9.65
N ASP A 159 -6.77 -21.43 -9.72
CA ASP A 159 -5.92 -20.26 -10.03
C ASP A 159 -6.13 -19.09 -9.06
N LEU A 160 -6.50 -19.37 -7.81
CA LEU A 160 -6.61 -18.39 -6.75
C LEU A 160 -5.38 -18.44 -5.84
N TYR A 161 -4.95 -17.28 -5.38
CA TYR A 161 -3.95 -17.25 -4.34
C TYR A 161 -4.57 -17.65 -3.00
N THR A 162 -3.96 -18.65 -2.36
CA THR A 162 -4.31 -19.10 -1.02
C THR A 162 -3.07 -19.10 -0.14
N LYS A 163 -3.25 -18.73 1.14
CA LYS A 163 -2.16 -18.72 2.13
C LYS A 163 -1.43 -20.06 2.16
N ARG A 164 -0.11 -20.01 2.06
CA ARG A 164 0.78 -21.18 2.22
C ARG A 164 1.55 -21.07 3.55
N ARG A 165 2.12 -22.18 3.99
CA ARG A 165 2.98 -22.18 5.18
C ARG A 165 4.14 -21.21 5.00
N GLY A 166 4.29 -20.28 5.93
CA GLY A 166 5.31 -19.24 5.93
C GLY A 166 4.86 -17.90 5.34
N ASP A 167 3.66 -17.83 4.76
CA ASP A 167 3.08 -16.59 4.30
C ASP A 167 2.33 -15.89 5.44
N TRP A 168 2.44 -14.59 5.45
CA TRP A 168 1.65 -13.72 6.32
C TRP A 168 0.71 -12.88 5.45
N VAL A 169 -0.53 -13.33 5.25
CA VAL A 169 -1.56 -12.52 4.59
C VAL A 169 -1.89 -11.34 5.50
N PHE A 170 -1.46 -10.17 5.09
CA PHE A 170 -1.56 -8.98 5.93
C PHE A 170 -2.78 -8.13 5.59
N VAL A 171 -2.93 -7.70 4.36
CA VAL A 171 -3.93 -6.77 3.84
C VAL A 171 -3.97 -5.46 4.63
N ASP A 172 -4.21 -5.55 5.95
CA ASP A 172 -4.29 -4.43 6.89
C ASP A 172 -4.19 -4.91 8.35
N TRP A 173 -3.95 -4.02 9.29
CA TRP A 173 -4.01 -4.30 10.73
C TRP A 173 -5.42 -4.54 11.26
N SER A 174 -6.45 -4.49 10.42
CA SER A 174 -7.83 -4.78 10.80
C SER A 174 -8.07 -6.23 11.15
N GLN A 175 -9.06 -6.43 12.01
CA GLN A 175 -9.44 -7.75 12.50
C GLN A 175 -10.56 -8.35 11.63
N PHE A 176 -10.20 -9.02 10.56
CA PHE A 176 -11.07 -9.95 9.84
C PHE A 176 -10.30 -11.24 9.53
N ASP A 177 -11.00 -12.31 9.22
CA ASP A 177 -10.35 -13.60 8.93
C ASP A 177 -9.56 -13.50 7.61
N LYS A 178 -8.25 -13.65 7.71
CA LYS A 178 -7.29 -13.62 6.59
C LYS A 178 -6.59 -14.97 6.38
N ASP A 179 -6.98 -15.98 7.17
CA ASP A 179 -6.30 -17.27 7.21
C ASP A 179 -7.12 -18.41 6.61
N SER A 180 -8.44 -18.22 6.48
CA SER A 180 -9.40 -19.27 6.11
C SER A 180 -9.85 -19.12 4.67
N GLY A 181 -9.03 -19.52 3.71
CA GLY A 181 -9.40 -19.57 2.30
C GLY A 181 -8.77 -18.46 1.44
N PRO A 182 -9.19 -18.34 0.18
CA PRO A 182 -8.70 -17.34 -0.75
C PRO A 182 -9.34 -15.97 -0.47
N ILE A 183 -8.62 -15.06 0.14
CA ILE A 183 -9.11 -13.74 0.52
C ILE A 183 -9.32 -12.85 -0.71
N CYS A 184 -10.51 -12.25 -0.83
CA CYS A 184 -10.91 -11.43 -1.98
C CYS A 184 -9.96 -10.27 -2.25
N ALA A 185 -9.55 -9.54 -1.21
CA ALA A 185 -8.62 -8.43 -1.33
C ALA A 185 -7.26 -8.85 -1.95
N GLU A 186 -6.75 -10.04 -1.58
CA GLU A 186 -5.54 -10.60 -2.18
C GLU A 186 -5.72 -10.92 -3.67
N GLN A 187 -6.88 -11.45 -4.06
CA GLN A 187 -7.17 -11.70 -5.47
C GLN A 187 -7.23 -10.40 -6.28
N MET A 188 -7.81 -9.35 -5.72
CA MET A 188 -7.88 -8.04 -6.38
C MET A 188 -6.49 -7.41 -6.56
N LEU A 189 -5.61 -7.54 -5.58
CA LEU A 189 -4.22 -7.12 -5.72
C LEU A 189 -3.45 -7.97 -6.73
N LEU A 190 -3.71 -9.28 -6.81
CA LEU A 190 -3.12 -10.14 -7.84
C LEU A 190 -3.60 -9.74 -9.25
N ILE A 191 -4.89 -9.37 -9.42
CA ILE A 191 -5.38 -8.82 -10.69
C ILE A 191 -4.59 -7.55 -11.05
N ARG A 192 -4.40 -6.64 -10.08
CA ARG A 192 -3.61 -5.44 -10.29
C ARG A 192 -2.17 -5.75 -10.67
N ALA A 193 -1.54 -6.73 -10.02
CA ALA A 193 -0.18 -7.16 -10.36
C ALA A 193 -0.08 -7.71 -11.79
N TYR A 194 -1.04 -8.55 -12.21
CA TYR A 194 -1.10 -9.05 -13.59
C TYR A 194 -1.30 -7.92 -14.61
N ASP A 195 -2.20 -6.99 -14.37
CA ASP A 195 -2.41 -5.81 -15.22
C ASP A 195 -1.12 -4.98 -15.36
N CYS A 196 -0.43 -4.72 -14.26
CA CYS A 196 0.84 -3.99 -14.27
C CYS A 196 1.95 -4.76 -15.00
N MET A 197 1.98 -6.09 -14.88
CA MET A 197 2.90 -6.93 -15.66
C MET A 197 2.63 -6.84 -17.15
N ALA A 198 1.36 -6.91 -17.57
CA ALA A 198 0.99 -6.77 -18.98
C ALA A 198 1.42 -5.40 -19.53
N LYS A 199 1.16 -4.33 -18.77
CA LYS A 199 1.60 -2.97 -19.14
C LYS A 199 3.11 -2.84 -19.26
N CYS A 200 3.88 -3.41 -18.33
CA CYS A 200 5.34 -3.39 -18.39
C CYS A 200 5.86 -4.24 -19.57
N ALA A 201 5.23 -5.37 -19.89
CA ALA A 201 5.55 -6.19 -21.05
C ALA A 201 5.32 -5.43 -22.36
N ALA A 202 4.17 -4.74 -22.48
CA ALA A 202 3.86 -3.88 -23.65
C ALA A 202 4.92 -2.80 -23.86
N LEU A 203 5.34 -2.10 -22.78
CA LEU A 203 6.42 -1.10 -22.86
C LEU A 203 7.73 -1.64 -23.40
N LEU A 204 8.01 -2.91 -23.14
CA LEU A 204 9.25 -3.58 -23.56
C LEU A 204 9.09 -4.38 -24.87
N HIS A 205 7.92 -4.33 -25.51
CA HIS A 205 7.57 -5.08 -26.71
C HIS A 205 7.69 -6.61 -26.52
N ASP A 206 7.32 -7.09 -25.34
CA ASP A 206 7.21 -8.51 -25.02
C ASP A 206 5.76 -8.97 -25.18
N ASP A 207 5.30 -9.06 -26.43
CA ASP A 207 3.92 -9.37 -26.82
C ASP A 207 3.41 -10.66 -26.16
N LYS A 208 4.29 -11.65 -26.00
CA LYS A 208 3.94 -12.95 -25.37
C LYS A 208 3.54 -12.79 -23.91
N ASN A 209 4.30 -12.03 -23.14
CA ASN A 209 4.01 -11.81 -21.72
C ASN A 209 2.90 -10.77 -21.54
N GLU A 210 2.75 -9.79 -22.43
CA GLU A 210 1.60 -8.90 -22.48
C GLU A 210 0.30 -9.68 -22.60
N GLU A 211 0.18 -10.56 -23.60
CA GLU A 211 -0.99 -11.42 -23.80
C GLU A 211 -1.23 -12.35 -22.61
N LYS A 212 -0.17 -13.02 -22.12
CA LYS A 212 -0.25 -13.94 -20.97
C LYS A 212 -0.84 -13.26 -19.75
N PHE A 213 -0.25 -12.16 -19.32
CA PHE A 213 -0.64 -11.48 -18.09
C PHE A 213 -1.97 -10.72 -18.23
N GLY A 214 -2.24 -10.15 -19.39
CA GLY A 214 -3.54 -9.54 -19.69
C GLY A 214 -4.68 -10.56 -19.65
N ALA A 215 -4.48 -11.75 -20.21
CA ALA A 215 -5.45 -12.84 -20.14
C ALA A 215 -5.65 -13.33 -18.69
N ALA A 216 -4.57 -13.46 -17.90
CA ALA A 216 -4.63 -13.85 -16.50
C ALA A 216 -5.40 -12.82 -15.64
N ALA A 217 -5.12 -11.52 -15.82
CA ALA A 217 -5.85 -10.45 -15.15
C ALA A 217 -7.35 -10.51 -15.43
N LYS A 218 -7.72 -10.65 -16.70
CA LYS A 218 -9.13 -10.74 -17.13
C LYS A 218 -9.82 -11.97 -16.54
N ALA A 219 -9.22 -13.14 -16.66
CA ALA A 219 -9.81 -14.39 -16.16
C ALA A 219 -10.00 -14.36 -14.65
N LEU A 220 -9.02 -13.84 -13.90
CA LEU A 220 -9.13 -13.72 -12.45
C LEU A 220 -10.20 -12.67 -12.07
N CYS A 221 -10.29 -11.56 -12.77
CA CYS A 221 -11.31 -10.53 -12.55
C CYS A 221 -12.74 -11.09 -12.76
N GLU A 222 -12.97 -11.85 -13.84
CA GLU A 222 -14.24 -12.54 -14.09
C GLU A 222 -14.58 -13.54 -12.96
N LYS A 223 -13.59 -14.30 -12.52
CA LYS A 223 -13.72 -15.26 -11.42
C LYS A 223 -14.06 -14.57 -10.09
N VAL A 224 -13.39 -13.48 -9.76
CA VAL A 224 -13.67 -12.68 -8.55
C VAL A 224 -15.10 -12.11 -8.60
N ASN A 225 -15.49 -11.52 -9.71
CA ASN A 225 -16.82 -10.96 -9.89
C ASN A 225 -17.94 -11.99 -9.81
N SER A 226 -17.67 -13.25 -10.16
CA SER A 226 -18.68 -14.33 -10.12
C SER A 226 -18.77 -15.00 -8.75
N ARG A 227 -17.65 -15.17 -8.03
CA ARG A 227 -17.60 -15.96 -6.79
C ARG A 227 -17.77 -15.12 -5.51
N TYR A 228 -17.22 -13.91 -5.49
CA TYR A 228 -17.20 -13.08 -4.27
C TYR A 228 -18.30 -12.04 -4.20
N TRP A 229 -18.94 -11.72 -5.33
CA TRP A 229 -20.04 -10.76 -5.31
C TRP A 229 -21.27 -11.32 -4.55
N ASP A 230 -21.80 -10.52 -3.64
CA ASP A 230 -23.03 -10.81 -2.90
C ASP A 230 -24.08 -9.75 -3.26
N GLU A 231 -25.12 -10.17 -3.97
CA GLU A 231 -26.15 -9.25 -4.49
C GLU A 231 -27.01 -8.67 -3.36
N GLU A 232 -27.24 -9.41 -2.29
CA GLU A 232 -28.06 -8.94 -1.16
C GLU A 232 -27.30 -7.93 -0.31
N LYS A 233 -25.99 -8.16 -0.14
CA LYS A 233 -25.10 -7.24 0.59
C LYS A 233 -24.64 -6.05 -0.25
N GLY A 234 -24.75 -6.14 -1.58
CA GLY A 234 -24.31 -5.10 -2.51
C GLY A 234 -22.80 -4.85 -2.50
N GLY A 235 -22.01 -5.91 -2.29
CA GLY A 235 -20.55 -5.83 -2.24
C GLY A 235 -19.84 -7.17 -2.37
N PHE A 236 -18.52 -7.14 -2.40
CA PHE A 236 -17.67 -8.33 -2.39
C PHE A 236 -17.45 -8.82 -0.97
N VAL A 237 -17.68 -10.10 -0.74
CA VAL A 237 -17.38 -10.77 0.53
C VAL A 237 -15.89 -11.04 0.65
N ASP A 238 -15.38 -11.13 1.88
CA ASP A 238 -13.97 -11.33 2.16
C ASP A 238 -13.47 -12.71 1.73
N ASP A 239 -14.32 -13.74 1.95
CA ASP A 239 -14.10 -15.12 1.50
C ASP A 239 -15.44 -15.78 1.16
N TYR A 240 -15.47 -16.57 0.09
CA TYR A 240 -16.69 -17.28 -0.35
C TYR A 240 -16.70 -18.77 0.05
N THR A 241 -15.56 -19.31 0.53
CA THR A 241 -15.37 -20.76 0.73
C THR A 241 -15.78 -21.21 2.12
N THR A 242 -15.67 -20.36 3.15
CA THR A 242 -15.93 -20.71 4.55
C THR A 242 -17.41 -20.68 4.95
N GLY A 243 -18.29 -20.23 4.07
CA GLY A 243 -19.72 -20.06 4.38
C GLY A 243 -20.05 -18.85 5.26
N ASN A 244 -19.07 -18.26 5.92
CA ASN A 244 -19.21 -16.99 6.64
C ASN A 244 -19.01 -15.82 5.67
N ARG A 245 -19.95 -15.55 4.82
CA ARG A 245 -19.88 -14.49 3.81
C ARG A 245 -19.76 -13.09 4.43
N SER A 246 -18.71 -12.89 5.27
CA SER A 246 -18.41 -11.59 5.86
C SER A 246 -18.04 -10.58 4.79
N ILE A 247 -18.31 -9.33 5.08
CA ILE A 247 -17.99 -8.22 4.21
C ILE A 247 -17.25 -7.15 4.99
N THR A 248 -16.09 -6.77 4.46
CA THR A 248 -15.33 -5.62 4.94
C THR A 248 -15.14 -4.61 3.81
N ARG A 249 -14.58 -3.45 4.12
CA ARG A 249 -14.31 -2.43 3.10
C ARG A 249 -13.15 -2.79 2.17
N HIS A 250 -12.21 -3.61 2.60
CA HIS A 250 -10.90 -3.80 1.95
C HIS A 250 -11.00 -4.21 0.48
N ALA A 251 -11.64 -5.36 0.19
CA ALA A 251 -11.84 -5.81 -1.19
C ALA A 251 -12.69 -4.81 -2.00
N ASN A 252 -13.68 -4.22 -1.37
CA ASN A 252 -14.59 -3.27 -1.99
C ASN A 252 -13.89 -1.96 -2.38
N ILE A 253 -12.96 -1.49 -1.56
CA ILE A 253 -12.08 -0.35 -1.88
C ILE A 253 -11.23 -0.67 -3.11
N PHE A 254 -10.59 -1.84 -3.16
CA PHE A 254 -9.79 -2.23 -4.33
C PHE A 254 -10.63 -2.41 -5.59
N ALA A 255 -11.89 -2.89 -5.47
CA ALA A 255 -12.80 -2.97 -6.60
C ALA A 255 -13.11 -1.60 -7.22
N LEU A 256 -13.25 -0.57 -6.38
CA LEU A 256 -13.42 0.81 -6.83
C LEU A 256 -12.12 1.39 -7.39
N LEU A 257 -11.02 1.27 -6.64
CA LEU A 257 -9.72 1.86 -6.95
C LEU A 257 -9.13 1.37 -8.27
N TYR A 258 -9.26 0.07 -8.54
CA TYR A 258 -8.67 -0.56 -9.73
C TYR A 258 -9.68 -0.83 -10.85
N ASP A 259 -10.91 -0.32 -10.73
CA ASP A 259 -11.97 -0.45 -11.74
C ASP A 259 -12.28 -1.93 -12.07
N LEU A 260 -12.45 -2.78 -11.04
CA LEU A 260 -12.57 -4.22 -11.21
C LEU A 260 -14.02 -4.73 -11.35
N THR A 261 -15.01 -3.84 -11.41
CA THR A 261 -16.42 -4.22 -11.49
C THR A 261 -17.23 -3.20 -12.27
N SER A 262 -18.51 -3.52 -12.54
CA SER A 262 -19.40 -2.64 -13.31
C SER A 262 -19.82 -1.39 -12.54
N GLU A 263 -20.22 -0.34 -13.24
CA GLU A 263 -20.69 0.92 -12.65
C GLU A 263 -21.89 0.71 -11.69
N ASP A 264 -22.82 -0.18 -12.02
CA ASP A 264 -23.93 -0.53 -11.13
C ASP A 264 -23.46 -1.12 -9.80
N ARG A 265 -22.43 -2.01 -9.86
CA ARG A 265 -21.85 -2.59 -8.66
C ARG A 265 -21.02 -1.59 -7.87
N LYS A 266 -20.28 -0.70 -8.53
CA LYS A 266 -19.59 0.40 -7.86
C LYS A 266 -20.56 1.28 -7.08
N ALA A 267 -21.70 1.67 -7.65
CA ALA A 267 -22.73 2.43 -6.97
C ALA A 267 -23.29 1.70 -5.73
N LYS A 268 -23.50 0.36 -5.84
CA LYS A 268 -23.90 -0.47 -4.70
C LYS A 268 -22.81 -0.50 -3.62
N ILE A 269 -21.55 -0.70 -3.98
CA ILE A 269 -20.42 -0.70 -3.03
C ILE A 269 -20.38 0.62 -2.25
N ILE A 270 -20.48 1.76 -2.93
CA ILE A 270 -20.45 3.06 -2.29
C ILE A 270 -21.57 3.16 -1.24
N THR A 271 -22.80 2.75 -1.61
CA THR A 271 -23.97 2.90 -0.75
C THR A 271 -24.03 1.88 0.36
N HIS A 272 -23.79 0.60 0.04
CA HIS A 272 -24.04 -0.51 0.96
C HIS A 272 -22.79 -0.92 1.77
N VAL A 273 -21.60 -0.54 1.32
CA VAL A 273 -20.36 -0.90 2.01
C VAL A 273 -19.66 0.33 2.57
N ILE A 274 -19.26 1.29 1.72
CA ILE A 274 -18.42 2.41 2.16
C ILE A 274 -19.19 3.39 3.05
N LYS A 275 -20.39 3.79 2.65
CA LYS A 275 -21.24 4.72 3.40
C LYS A 275 -22.13 4.05 4.44
N ASN A 276 -22.10 2.72 4.53
CA ASN A 276 -22.87 1.95 5.51
C ASN A 276 -22.17 1.96 6.89
N LYS A 277 -22.83 2.54 7.88
CA LYS A 277 -22.30 2.65 9.25
C LYS A 277 -22.27 1.34 10.03
N GLU A 278 -22.96 0.31 9.54
CA GLU A 278 -22.92 -1.05 10.12
C GLU A 278 -21.67 -1.83 9.69
N ILE A 279 -21.04 -1.46 8.58
CA ILE A 279 -19.76 -2.00 8.14
C ILE A 279 -18.65 -1.23 8.87
N LEU A 280 -17.77 -1.97 9.55
CA LEU A 280 -16.65 -1.37 10.28
C LEU A 280 -15.82 -0.49 9.35
N PRO A 281 -15.56 0.77 9.76
CA PRO A 281 -14.72 1.68 8.97
C PRO A 281 -13.28 1.19 8.97
N ILE A 282 -12.50 1.64 8.01
CA ILE A 282 -11.05 1.55 8.09
C ILE A 282 -10.57 2.40 9.27
N THR A 283 -9.63 1.88 10.05
CA THR A 283 -9.12 2.54 11.26
C THR A 283 -7.60 2.73 11.24
N THR A 284 -6.96 2.22 10.21
CA THR A 284 -5.51 2.29 10.05
C THR A 284 -5.13 3.35 9.02
N PRO A 285 -4.13 4.21 9.28
CA PRO A 285 -3.66 5.16 8.27
C PRO A 285 -3.19 4.45 7.01
N TYR A 286 -2.70 3.21 7.15
CA TYR A 286 -2.22 2.38 6.06
C TYR A 286 -3.33 2.13 5.02
N PHE A 287 -4.50 1.66 5.41
CA PHE A 287 -5.55 1.33 4.46
C PHE A 287 -6.46 2.52 4.11
N GLU A 288 -6.51 3.55 4.98
CA GLU A 288 -7.15 4.84 4.66
C GLU A 288 -6.58 5.48 3.40
N PHE A 289 -5.30 5.28 3.10
CA PHE A 289 -4.69 5.73 1.85
C PHE A 289 -5.46 5.21 0.63
N PHE A 290 -5.77 3.92 0.59
CA PHE A 290 -6.50 3.31 -0.53
C PHE A 290 -7.98 3.73 -0.57
N GLU A 291 -8.62 3.90 0.60
CA GLU A 291 -10.00 4.38 0.66
C GLU A 291 -10.10 5.80 0.13
N LEU A 292 -9.22 6.69 0.55
CA LEU A 292 -9.21 8.09 0.07
C LEU A 292 -8.88 8.19 -1.42
N ASP A 293 -7.92 7.41 -1.91
CA ASP A 293 -7.60 7.39 -3.35
C ASP A 293 -8.80 6.90 -4.18
N ALA A 294 -9.46 5.82 -3.75
CA ALA A 294 -10.66 5.33 -4.40
C ALA A 294 -11.78 6.39 -4.40
N MET A 295 -12.04 7.02 -3.26
CA MET A 295 -13.07 8.07 -3.15
C MET A 295 -12.75 9.30 -4.00
N CYS A 296 -11.48 9.68 -4.09
CA CYS A 296 -11.03 10.76 -4.95
C CYS A 296 -11.28 10.45 -6.43
N GLN A 297 -10.92 9.23 -6.88
CA GLN A 297 -11.08 8.82 -8.29
C GLN A 297 -12.54 8.77 -8.74
N ILE A 298 -13.48 8.43 -7.85
CA ILE A 298 -14.90 8.39 -8.16
C ILE A 298 -15.64 9.72 -7.89
N GLY A 299 -14.91 10.77 -7.45
CA GLY A 299 -15.45 12.12 -7.26
C GLY A 299 -16.19 12.35 -5.93
N GLU A 300 -16.04 11.49 -4.93
CA GLU A 300 -16.63 11.62 -3.58
C GLU A 300 -15.79 12.57 -2.70
N PHE A 301 -15.58 13.80 -3.15
CA PHE A 301 -14.67 14.77 -2.53
C PHE A 301 -15.12 15.22 -1.14
N ASP A 302 -16.43 15.31 -0.88
CA ASP A 302 -16.95 15.66 0.45
C ASP A 302 -16.60 14.57 1.46
N TYR A 303 -16.78 13.30 1.08
CA TYR A 303 -16.40 12.16 1.92
C TYR A 303 -14.90 12.21 2.26
N MET A 304 -14.06 12.41 1.24
CA MET A 304 -12.61 12.50 1.40
C MET A 304 -12.23 13.65 2.34
N THR A 305 -12.82 14.83 2.17
CA THR A 305 -12.54 16.01 2.99
C THR A 305 -12.94 15.79 4.45
N ASP A 306 -14.12 15.23 4.68
CA ASP A 306 -14.60 14.90 6.03
C ASP A 306 -13.70 13.87 6.73
N MET A 307 -13.20 12.88 5.97
CA MET A 307 -12.26 11.90 6.48
C MET A 307 -10.92 12.54 6.86
N LEU A 308 -10.34 13.37 5.99
CA LEU A 308 -9.11 14.10 6.30
C LEU A 308 -9.25 14.96 7.56
N HIS A 309 -10.36 15.67 7.69
CA HIS A 309 -10.63 16.51 8.87
C HIS A 309 -10.82 15.72 10.15
N SER A 310 -11.54 14.59 10.10
CA SER A 310 -11.82 13.77 11.29
C SER A 310 -10.62 12.96 11.72
N TYR A 311 -9.98 12.27 10.80
CA TYR A 311 -8.91 11.32 11.08
C TYR A 311 -7.56 12.03 11.33
N TRP A 312 -6.95 12.61 10.29
CA TRP A 312 -5.66 13.29 10.45
C TRP A 312 -5.77 14.64 11.18
N GLY A 313 -6.84 15.38 10.92
CA GLY A 313 -7.14 16.60 11.69
C GLY A 313 -7.37 16.30 13.16
N GLY A 314 -7.93 15.13 13.51
CA GLY A 314 -8.02 14.63 14.88
C GLY A 314 -6.65 14.39 15.51
N MET A 315 -5.70 13.79 14.78
CA MET A 315 -4.33 13.59 15.24
C MET A 315 -3.62 14.92 15.49
N ILE A 316 -3.75 15.88 14.58
CA ILE A 316 -3.19 17.24 14.74
C ILE A 316 -3.77 17.91 16.01
N LYS A 317 -5.08 17.81 16.22
CA LYS A 317 -5.72 18.37 17.42
C LYS A 317 -5.21 17.75 18.72
N LEU A 318 -4.83 16.47 18.70
CA LEU A 318 -4.21 15.77 19.81
C LEU A 318 -2.71 16.09 19.98
N GLY A 319 -2.14 16.93 19.14
CA GLY A 319 -0.76 17.39 19.23
C GLY A 319 0.23 16.58 18.41
N ALA A 320 -0.22 15.88 17.38
CA ALA A 320 0.68 15.24 16.42
C ALA A 320 1.52 16.29 15.68
N THR A 321 2.81 16.03 15.58
CA THR A 321 3.80 16.84 14.85
C THR A 321 4.50 16.06 13.75
N THR A 322 4.31 14.75 13.76
CA THR A 322 4.74 13.78 12.74
C THR A 322 3.71 12.69 12.70
#